data_140cee180ba22f35770a8c996b4c8476
#
_entry.id   140cee180ba22f35770a8c996b4c8476
#
_cell.length_a   1.000
_cell.length_b   1.000
_cell.length_c   1.000
_cell.angle_alpha   90.00
_cell.angle_beta   90.00
_cell.angle_gamma   90.00
#
_symmetry.space_group_name_H-M   'P 1'
#
loop_
_entity.id
_entity.type
_entity.pdbx_description
1 polymer ?
#
loop_
_entity_poly.entity_id
_entity_poly.type
_entity_poly.pdbx_seq_one_letter_code
_entity_poly.pdbx_strand_id
1 'polypeptide(L)'
;MRIRTAALASLVLFAAPVAAQNDGGYAQDFKAATEWIGVNYAYFDQKRTQWSDVPALYADDLGQVRTRDQFVRLLEQVVDELYDPHAQLNTNLRSSYRLVPSGTDLWAEWRDGKARVTEVREGSDAQRAGMKPGDEVVSIDGMDVARAVDARMGRSYPHATAAARDWALRSVLAGTHDAARRLALLEGDAGREVLLPAADQPTGSDAPLTASLIRPGIGYIRINDSLGDDATVAAFDAALAQLRETRALIVDLRDTPSGGNSSVARGILGRFVDRELPYQKHVLPAEERETGIRRSWLELVSPRGAFRYARPVAVLVDHWTGSMGEGLAIGFDATGAGILVGTPMAGLQGATEHLQLANTGIGINLPTERLYHVDGTPREAFVPRVRVDVSGAVAGRDPFIAAALQRLGAK
;
A
#
# COMPACT_ATOMS: atom_id res chain seq x y z
N MET A 1 -52.48 37.04 -73.02
CA MET A 1 -51.17 36.47 -72.79
C MET A 1 -50.89 36.57 -71.29
N ARG A 2 -51.06 35.43 -70.52
CA ARG A 2 -50.96 35.44 -69.06
C ARG A 2 -49.63 34.84 -68.72
N ILE A 3 -48.74 35.61 -68.08
CA ILE A 3 -47.43 35.18 -67.60
C ILE A 3 -47.62 34.56 -66.22
N ARG A 4 -47.29 33.27 -66.07
CA ARG A 4 -47.23 32.55 -64.79
C ARG A 4 -45.86 32.72 -64.20
N THR A 5 -45.77 33.41 -63.07
CA THR A 5 -44.56 33.48 -62.26
C THR A 5 -44.46 32.23 -61.39
N ALA A 6 -43.40 31.41 -61.55
CA ALA A 6 -43.08 30.30 -60.67
C ALA A 6 -42.24 30.79 -59.50
N ALA A 7 -42.75 30.62 -58.28
CA ALA A 7 -42.00 30.88 -57.07
C ALA A 7 -41.13 29.64 -56.71
N LEU A 8 -39.79 29.84 -56.70
CA LEU A 8 -38.85 28.84 -56.14
C LEU A 8 -38.86 29.00 -54.60
N ALA A 9 -39.32 27.98 -53.92
CA ALA A 9 -39.16 27.86 -52.46
C ALA A 9 -37.76 27.25 -52.17
N SER A 10 -36.87 28.05 -51.63
CA SER A 10 -35.57 27.60 -51.13
C SER A 10 -35.74 26.95 -49.75
N LEU A 11 -35.54 25.65 -49.69
CA LEU A 11 -35.53 24.90 -48.45
C LEU A 11 -34.18 25.13 -47.75
N VAL A 12 -34.17 25.97 -46.69
CA VAL A 12 -33.02 26.17 -45.84
C VAL A 12 -33.03 25.03 -44.81
N LEU A 13 -32.18 24.03 -44.98
CA LEU A 13 -31.90 23.04 -43.94
C LEU A 13 -31.10 23.73 -42.84
N PHE A 14 -31.75 24.00 -41.71
CA PHE A 14 -31.05 24.28 -40.46
C PHE A 14 -30.45 22.98 -39.95
N ALA A 15 -29.11 22.82 -40.07
CA ALA A 15 -28.38 21.84 -39.31
C ALA A 15 -28.51 22.24 -37.84
N ALA A 16 -29.24 21.43 -37.06
CA ALA A 16 -29.21 21.55 -35.60
C ALA A 16 -27.77 21.40 -35.11
N PRO A 17 -27.31 22.29 -34.20
CA PRO A 17 -26.03 22.08 -33.59
C PRO A 17 -26.08 20.72 -32.89
N VAL A 18 -25.15 19.82 -33.24
CA VAL A 18 -24.86 18.64 -32.46
C VAL A 18 -24.50 19.19 -31.09
N ALA A 19 -25.37 19.02 -30.11
CA ALA A 19 -25.03 19.32 -28.72
C ALA A 19 -23.76 18.58 -28.41
N ALA A 20 -22.67 19.28 -28.10
CA ALA A 20 -21.48 18.70 -27.57
C ALA A 20 -21.94 17.87 -26.36
N GLN A 21 -21.87 16.54 -26.47
CA GLN A 21 -22.11 15.69 -25.33
C GLN A 21 -21.13 16.17 -24.26
N ASN A 22 -21.70 16.63 -23.15
CA ASN A 22 -20.89 16.99 -21.99
C ASN A 22 -20.29 15.67 -21.50
N ASP A 23 -19.08 15.36 -21.94
CA ASP A 23 -18.34 14.13 -21.64
C ASP A 23 -17.84 14.09 -20.19
N GLY A 24 -18.28 15.05 -19.34
CA GLY A 24 -17.86 15.18 -17.96
C GLY A 24 -16.38 15.54 -17.81
N GLY A 25 -15.71 15.95 -18.89
CA GLY A 25 -14.28 16.27 -18.90
C GLY A 25 -13.37 15.04 -18.79
N TYR A 26 -13.89 13.82 -19.00
CA TYR A 26 -13.13 12.58 -18.83
C TYR A 26 -11.89 12.49 -19.71
N ALA A 27 -11.97 12.95 -20.97
CA ALA A 27 -10.83 12.95 -21.86
C ALA A 27 -9.71 13.90 -21.40
N GLN A 28 -10.08 15.06 -20.85
CA GLN A 28 -9.12 16.03 -20.31
C GLN A 28 -8.46 15.48 -19.03
N ASP A 29 -9.25 14.92 -18.12
CA ASP A 29 -8.75 14.32 -16.88
C ASP A 29 -7.89 13.09 -17.14
N PHE A 30 -8.25 12.24 -18.11
CA PHE A 30 -7.44 11.10 -18.52
C PHE A 30 -6.07 11.55 -19.04
N LYS A 31 -6.05 12.58 -19.91
CA LYS A 31 -4.80 13.14 -20.41
C LYS A 31 -3.95 13.71 -19.27
N ALA A 32 -4.55 14.52 -18.38
CA ALA A 32 -3.85 15.10 -17.23
C ALA A 32 -3.26 14.00 -16.31
N ALA A 33 -4.03 12.95 -16.04
CA ALA A 33 -3.58 11.81 -15.23
C ALA A 33 -2.38 11.10 -15.86
N THR A 34 -2.49 10.72 -17.13
CA THR A 34 -1.44 9.96 -17.83
C THR A 34 -0.16 10.78 -18.04
N GLU A 35 -0.27 12.07 -18.34
CA GLU A 35 0.87 12.99 -18.45
C GLU A 35 1.56 13.17 -17.07
N TRP A 36 0.79 13.41 -16.01
CA TRP A 36 1.34 13.61 -14.69
C TRP A 36 2.05 12.36 -14.17
N ILE A 37 1.47 11.17 -14.36
CA ILE A 37 2.10 9.90 -14.01
C ILE A 37 3.41 9.73 -14.80
N GLY A 38 3.38 9.98 -16.12
CA GLY A 38 4.53 9.85 -16.98
C GLY A 38 5.73 10.72 -16.57
N VAL A 39 5.47 11.90 -16.03
CA VAL A 39 6.51 12.82 -15.54
C VAL A 39 6.99 12.42 -14.15
N ASN A 40 6.08 12.08 -13.23
CA ASN A 40 6.39 12.08 -11.80
C ASN A 40 6.65 10.70 -11.21
N TYR A 41 6.16 9.60 -11.81
CA TYR A 41 6.37 8.28 -11.22
C TYR A 41 7.86 7.95 -11.05
N ALA A 42 8.23 7.58 -9.82
CA ALA A 42 9.65 7.48 -9.44
C ALA A 42 10.34 6.18 -9.91
N TYR A 43 9.58 5.13 -10.29
CA TYR A 43 10.11 3.77 -10.43
C TYR A 43 10.04 3.19 -11.85
N PHE A 44 9.91 4.01 -12.91
CA PHE A 44 9.83 3.51 -14.29
C PHE A 44 11.02 2.64 -14.72
N ASP A 45 12.22 2.92 -14.22
CA ASP A 45 13.41 2.11 -14.48
C ASP A 45 13.38 0.70 -13.90
N GLN A 46 12.47 0.45 -12.94
CA GLN A 46 12.22 -0.86 -12.35
C GLN A 46 11.03 -1.58 -12.99
N LYS A 47 10.30 -0.91 -13.89
CA LYS A 47 9.12 -1.46 -14.58
C LYS A 47 9.45 -1.82 -16.02
N ARG A 48 8.73 -2.78 -16.56
CA ARG A 48 8.79 -3.09 -18.01
C ARG A 48 7.71 -2.36 -18.79
N THR A 49 6.79 -1.71 -18.11
CA THR A 49 5.75 -0.89 -18.74
C THR A 49 6.37 0.25 -19.52
N GLN A 50 6.10 0.31 -20.81
CA GLN A 50 6.40 1.47 -21.64
C GLN A 50 5.26 2.47 -21.46
N TRP A 51 5.40 3.38 -20.51
CA TRP A 51 4.30 4.26 -20.12
C TRP A 51 3.77 5.12 -21.27
N SER A 52 4.62 5.50 -22.22
CA SER A 52 4.20 6.24 -23.43
C SER A 52 3.12 5.54 -24.25
N ASP A 53 3.02 4.21 -24.15
CA ASP A 53 2.08 3.42 -24.94
C ASP A 53 0.74 3.25 -24.21
N VAL A 54 0.74 3.39 -22.86
CA VAL A 54 -0.44 3.14 -22.00
C VAL A 54 -1.64 3.98 -22.43
N PRO A 55 -1.56 5.29 -22.70
CA PRO A 55 -2.73 6.07 -23.13
C PRO A 55 -3.40 5.51 -24.39
N ALA A 56 -2.62 5.02 -25.34
CA ALA A 56 -3.15 4.44 -26.58
C ALA A 56 -3.85 3.09 -26.35
N LEU A 57 -3.37 2.28 -25.39
CA LEU A 57 -4.00 0.99 -25.05
C LEU A 57 -5.41 1.13 -24.45
N TYR A 58 -5.74 2.29 -23.90
CA TYR A 58 -7.02 2.58 -23.24
C TYR A 58 -7.87 3.63 -24.00
N ALA A 59 -7.45 4.07 -25.19
CA ALA A 59 -8.14 5.10 -25.96
C ALA A 59 -9.59 4.69 -26.35
N ASP A 60 -9.80 3.44 -26.77
CA ASP A 60 -11.11 2.93 -27.15
C ASP A 60 -12.05 2.86 -25.94
N ASP A 61 -11.55 2.41 -24.78
CA ASP A 61 -12.35 2.37 -23.55
C ASP A 61 -12.71 3.78 -23.07
N LEU A 62 -11.78 4.73 -23.14
CA LEU A 62 -12.06 6.14 -22.86
C LEU A 62 -13.19 6.66 -23.75
N GLY A 63 -13.20 6.29 -25.03
CA GLY A 63 -14.26 6.63 -25.98
C GLY A 63 -15.64 6.06 -25.59
N GLN A 64 -15.67 5.02 -24.74
CA GLN A 64 -16.91 4.40 -24.24
C GLN A 64 -17.38 4.92 -22.87
N VAL A 65 -16.56 5.72 -22.17
CA VAL A 65 -16.93 6.27 -20.85
C VAL A 65 -18.10 7.22 -20.96
N ARG A 66 -19.13 7.02 -20.15
CA ARG A 66 -20.35 7.85 -20.06
C ARG A 66 -20.67 8.26 -18.62
N THR A 67 -20.10 7.56 -17.63
CA THR A 67 -20.38 7.80 -16.20
C THR A 67 -19.08 7.91 -15.41
N ARG A 68 -19.16 8.57 -14.23
CA ARG A 68 -18.04 8.68 -13.31
C ARG A 68 -17.51 7.31 -12.87
N ASP A 69 -18.38 6.34 -12.63
CA ASP A 69 -17.99 5.00 -12.21
C ASP A 69 -17.25 4.23 -13.31
N GLN A 70 -17.64 4.44 -14.58
CA GLN A 70 -16.88 3.88 -15.71
C GLN A 70 -15.50 4.52 -15.80
N PHE A 71 -15.41 5.82 -15.53
CA PHE A 71 -14.14 6.52 -15.54
C PHE A 71 -13.22 6.12 -14.38
N VAL A 72 -13.78 5.91 -13.18
CA VAL A 72 -13.01 5.36 -12.05
C VAL A 72 -12.42 4.01 -12.42
N ARG A 73 -13.23 3.07 -12.97
CA ARG A 73 -12.72 1.76 -13.41
C ARG A 73 -11.62 1.86 -14.47
N LEU A 74 -11.76 2.78 -15.42
CA LEU A 74 -10.74 3.01 -16.44
C LEU A 74 -9.43 3.51 -15.80
N LEU A 75 -9.51 4.48 -14.90
CA LEU A 75 -8.34 5.03 -14.21
C LEU A 75 -7.66 3.98 -13.30
N GLU A 76 -8.42 3.14 -12.62
CA GLU A 76 -7.89 2.02 -11.84
C GLU A 76 -7.05 1.11 -12.75
N GLN A 77 -7.58 0.70 -13.91
CA GLN A 77 -6.85 -0.14 -14.85
C GLN A 77 -5.57 0.53 -15.38
N VAL A 78 -5.63 1.83 -15.63
CA VAL A 78 -4.45 2.60 -16.09
C VAL A 78 -3.38 2.68 -15.01
N VAL A 79 -3.76 2.95 -13.75
CA VAL A 79 -2.82 2.98 -12.62
C VAL A 79 -2.24 1.60 -12.34
N ASP A 80 -3.02 0.54 -12.51
CA ASP A 80 -2.61 -0.85 -12.35
C ASP A 80 -1.49 -1.27 -13.33
N GLU A 81 -1.31 -0.58 -14.46
CA GLU A 81 -0.18 -0.79 -15.37
C GLU A 81 1.19 -0.50 -14.73
N LEU A 82 1.20 0.16 -13.58
CA LEU A 82 2.41 0.39 -12.78
C LEU A 82 2.78 -0.82 -11.91
N TYR A 83 1.86 -1.75 -11.66
CA TYR A 83 2.05 -2.90 -10.75
C TYR A 83 2.67 -2.46 -9.41
N ASP A 84 2.14 -1.38 -8.88
CA ASP A 84 2.64 -0.75 -7.66
C ASP A 84 1.49 -0.56 -6.66
N PRO A 85 1.51 -1.28 -5.52
CA PRO A 85 0.42 -1.18 -4.53
C PRO A 85 0.34 0.18 -3.84
N HIS A 86 1.34 1.04 -4.01
CA HIS A 86 1.35 2.40 -3.46
C HIS A 86 0.80 3.45 -4.43
N ALA A 87 0.65 3.10 -5.73
CA ALA A 87 -0.06 3.91 -6.72
C ALA A 87 -1.56 3.56 -6.68
N GLN A 88 -2.43 4.54 -6.40
CA GLN A 88 -3.85 4.28 -6.19
C GLN A 88 -4.72 5.52 -6.39
N LEU A 89 -6.01 5.32 -6.62
CA LEU A 89 -6.98 6.41 -6.58
C LEU A 89 -7.40 6.69 -5.13
N ASN A 90 -7.78 7.95 -4.83
CA ASN A 90 -8.38 8.32 -3.54
C ASN A 90 -9.88 7.98 -3.45
N THR A 91 -10.42 7.34 -4.46
CA THR A 91 -11.79 6.90 -4.54
C THR A 91 -11.84 5.48 -5.08
N ASN A 92 -12.82 4.71 -4.63
CA ASN A 92 -13.07 3.37 -5.11
C ASN A 92 -14.58 3.13 -5.32
N LEU A 93 -14.88 2.09 -6.06
CA LEU A 93 -16.22 1.54 -6.18
C LEU A 93 -16.35 0.33 -5.26
N ARG A 94 -17.57 -0.12 -5.00
CA ARG A 94 -17.77 -1.38 -4.27
C ARG A 94 -17.11 -2.58 -4.98
N SER A 95 -17.04 -2.53 -6.30
CA SER A 95 -16.38 -3.54 -7.15
C SER A 95 -14.88 -3.33 -7.34
N SER A 96 -14.29 -2.28 -6.79
CA SER A 96 -12.84 -2.06 -6.83
C SER A 96 -12.10 -3.08 -5.98
N TYR A 97 -10.90 -3.47 -6.40
CA TYR A 97 -10.02 -4.29 -5.58
C TYR A 97 -9.62 -3.55 -4.31
N ARG A 98 -9.51 -4.31 -3.22
CA ARG A 98 -9.01 -3.79 -1.95
C ARG A 98 -7.52 -3.49 -2.04
N LEU A 99 -7.09 -2.46 -1.35
CA LEU A 99 -5.68 -2.07 -1.33
C LEU A 99 -4.83 -3.09 -0.55
N VAL A 100 -3.61 -3.30 -1.00
CA VAL A 100 -2.61 -4.13 -0.32
C VAL A 100 -1.56 -3.17 0.26
N PRO A 101 -1.22 -3.29 1.56
CA PRO A 101 -1.55 -4.35 2.50
C PRO A 101 -2.85 -4.14 3.30
N SER A 102 -3.43 -2.93 3.33
CA SER A 102 -4.51 -2.58 4.27
C SER A 102 -5.75 -3.47 4.15
N GLY A 103 -6.14 -3.84 2.94
CA GLY A 103 -7.33 -4.64 2.65
C GLY A 103 -7.08 -6.14 2.47
N THR A 104 -5.88 -6.66 2.77
CA THR A 104 -5.60 -8.09 2.63
C THR A 104 -5.45 -8.81 3.97
N ASP A 105 -5.96 -10.03 4.05
CA ASP A 105 -5.83 -10.95 5.18
C ASP A 105 -4.61 -11.86 5.05
N LEU A 106 -4.09 -11.98 3.82
CA LEU A 106 -3.08 -12.94 3.42
C LEU A 106 -1.94 -12.25 2.70
N TRP A 107 -0.73 -12.70 2.98
CA TRP A 107 0.41 -12.43 2.13
C TRP A 107 0.78 -13.69 1.38
N ALA A 108 0.91 -13.60 0.06
CA ALA A 108 1.24 -14.74 -0.78
C ALA A 108 2.22 -14.34 -1.89
N GLU A 109 2.98 -15.33 -2.36
CA GLU A 109 3.98 -15.19 -3.39
C GLU A 109 3.94 -16.40 -4.34
N TRP A 110 4.36 -16.19 -5.57
CA TRP A 110 4.63 -17.27 -6.49
C TRP A 110 5.94 -17.94 -6.13
N ARG A 111 5.89 -19.21 -5.74
CA ARG A 111 7.07 -20.04 -5.48
C ARG A 111 6.92 -21.35 -6.25
N ASP A 112 7.90 -21.65 -7.10
CA ASP A 112 7.92 -22.87 -7.92
C ASP A 112 6.62 -23.09 -8.74
N GLY A 113 6.08 -22.01 -9.31
CA GLY A 113 4.84 -22.03 -10.08
C GLY A 113 3.56 -22.17 -9.27
N LYS A 114 3.62 -22.05 -7.94
CA LYS A 114 2.51 -22.22 -7.00
C LYS A 114 2.28 -20.94 -6.22
N ALA A 115 1.01 -20.61 -5.99
CA ALA A 115 0.61 -19.48 -5.14
C ALA A 115 0.66 -19.92 -3.66
N ARG A 116 1.72 -19.54 -2.95
CA ARG A 116 1.96 -19.93 -1.56
C ARG A 116 1.64 -18.79 -0.60
N VAL A 117 0.81 -19.09 0.40
CA VAL A 117 0.62 -18.20 1.55
C VAL A 117 1.91 -18.20 2.35
N THR A 118 2.46 -17.01 2.58
CA THR A 118 3.71 -16.83 3.35
C THR A 118 3.43 -16.25 4.73
N GLU A 119 2.33 -15.49 4.87
CA GLU A 119 1.90 -14.93 6.15
C GLU A 119 0.38 -14.74 6.17
N VAL A 120 -0.22 -14.80 7.37
CA VAL A 120 -1.64 -14.57 7.61
C VAL A 120 -1.78 -13.48 8.67
N ARG A 121 -2.59 -12.44 8.37
CA ARG A 121 -2.79 -11.30 9.27
C ARG A 121 -3.43 -11.75 10.58
N GLU A 122 -2.83 -11.33 11.68
CA GLU A 122 -3.36 -11.61 13.02
C GLU A 122 -4.78 -11.01 13.19
N GLY A 123 -5.69 -11.81 13.77
CA GLY A 123 -7.08 -11.39 13.98
C GLY A 123 -7.94 -11.31 12.71
N SER A 124 -7.41 -11.71 11.53
CA SER A 124 -8.16 -11.68 10.25
C SER A 124 -9.16 -12.83 10.12
N ASP A 125 -10.08 -12.69 9.14
CA ASP A 125 -10.99 -13.79 8.77
C ASP A 125 -10.24 -15.00 8.24
N ALA A 126 -9.15 -14.79 7.51
CA ALA A 126 -8.30 -15.88 7.04
C ALA A 126 -7.70 -16.68 8.20
N GLN A 127 -7.22 -16.00 9.25
CA GLN A 127 -6.71 -16.67 10.45
C GLN A 127 -7.83 -17.45 11.17
N ARG A 128 -9.01 -16.83 11.33
CA ARG A 128 -10.19 -17.49 11.93
C ARG A 128 -10.66 -18.71 11.14
N ALA A 129 -10.51 -18.66 9.81
CA ALA A 129 -10.80 -19.79 8.92
C ALA A 129 -9.68 -20.86 8.88
N GLY A 130 -8.65 -20.71 9.72
CA GLY A 130 -7.57 -21.68 9.87
C GLY A 130 -6.58 -21.70 8.70
N MET A 131 -6.47 -20.60 7.94
CA MET A 131 -5.41 -20.47 6.94
C MET A 131 -4.07 -20.25 7.65
N LYS A 132 -3.00 -20.75 7.04
CA LYS A 132 -1.65 -20.71 7.63
C LYS A 132 -0.56 -20.53 6.57
N PRO A 133 0.62 -20.04 6.96
CA PRO A 133 1.78 -20.05 6.10
C PRO A 133 2.06 -21.48 5.59
N GLY A 134 2.36 -21.59 4.29
CA GLY A 134 2.57 -22.87 3.59
C GLY A 134 1.35 -23.37 2.82
N ASP A 135 0.13 -22.92 3.10
CA ASP A 135 -1.06 -23.23 2.30
C ASP A 135 -0.81 -22.83 0.83
N GLU A 136 -1.21 -23.69 -0.10
CA GLU A 136 -1.19 -23.41 -1.54
C GLU A 136 -2.60 -23.02 -1.99
N VAL A 137 -2.76 -21.85 -2.58
CA VAL A 137 -4.03 -21.44 -3.20
C VAL A 137 -4.07 -21.96 -4.63
N VAL A 138 -5.09 -22.76 -4.95
CA VAL A 138 -5.24 -23.35 -6.30
C VAL A 138 -6.35 -22.71 -7.11
N SER A 139 -7.40 -22.19 -6.44
CA SER A 139 -8.45 -21.43 -7.14
C SER A 139 -9.05 -20.33 -6.26
N ILE A 140 -9.62 -19.32 -6.92
CA ILE A 140 -10.35 -18.21 -6.33
C ILE A 140 -11.70 -18.13 -7.04
N ASP A 141 -12.81 -18.27 -6.28
CA ASP A 141 -14.19 -18.23 -6.80
C ASP A 141 -14.42 -19.23 -7.96
N GLY A 142 -13.78 -20.40 -7.88
CA GLY A 142 -13.86 -21.46 -8.90
C GLY A 142 -12.96 -21.23 -10.13
N MET A 143 -12.25 -20.11 -10.20
CA MET A 143 -11.25 -19.85 -11.24
C MET A 143 -9.88 -20.31 -10.78
N ASP A 144 -9.13 -21.01 -11.61
CA ASP A 144 -7.72 -21.33 -11.38
C ASP A 144 -6.92 -20.07 -11.02
N VAL A 145 -6.06 -20.14 -9.99
CA VAL A 145 -5.38 -18.97 -9.45
C VAL A 145 -4.44 -18.30 -10.47
N ALA A 146 -3.78 -19.09 -11.34
CA ALA A 146 -2.92 -18.51 -12.38
C ALA A 146 -3.76 -17.75 -13.41
N ARG A 147 -4.93 -18.28 -13.79
CA ARG A 147 -5.87 -17.57 -14.67
C ARG A 147 -6.44 -16.31 -14.04
N ALA A 148 -6.75 -16.33 -12.73
CA ALA A 148 -7.21 -15.15 -12.02
C ALA A 148 -6.13 -14.06 -11.99
N VAL A 149 -4.89 -14.44 -11.76
CA VAL A 149 -3.73 -13.55 -11.82
C VAL A 149 -3.51 -12.99 -13.23
N ASP A 150 -3.55 -13.84 -14.26
CA ASP A 150 -3.39 -13.39 -15.65
C ASP A 150 -4.52 -12.43 -16.06
N ALA A 151 -5.74 -12.64 -15.59
CA ALA A 151 -6.88 -11.73 -15.82
C ALA A 151 -6.73 -10.37 -15.09
N ARG A 152 -5.93 -10.33 -14.02
CA ARG A 152 -5.64 -9.11 -13.25
C ARG A 152 -4.49 -8.29 -13.84
N MET A 153 -3.70 -8.88 -14.74
CA MET A 153 -2.59 -8.21 -15.40
C MET A 153 -3.07 -7.12 -16.36
N GLY A 154 -2.33 -6.04 -16.47
CA GLY A 154 -2.59 -4.94 -17.40
C GLY A 154 -2.30 -5.31 -18.86
N ARG A 155 -2.56 -4.39 -19.76
CA ARG A 155 -2.45 -4.58 -21.22
C ARG A 155 -1.05 -4.39 -21.77
N SER A 156 -0.18 -3.65 -21.04
CA SER A 156 1.18 -3.32 -21.49
C SER A 156 2.18 -4.48 -21.28
N TYR A 157 1.75 -5.58 -20.69
CA TYR A 157 2.63 -6.66 -20.26
C TYR A 157 2.40 -7.97 -21.05
N PRO A 158 3.14 -8.21 -22.13
CA PRO A 158 3.09 -9.51 -22.80
C PRO A 158 3.74 -10.63 -21.97
N HIS A 159 4.69 -10.30 -21.07
CA HIS A 159 5.38 -11.27 -20.20
C HIS A 159 5.60 -10.65 -18.81
N ALA A 160 4.73 -10.97 -17.87
CA ALA A 160 4.78 -10.47 -16.50
C ALA A 160 6.11 -10.82 -15.80
N THR A 161 6.67 -9.84 -15.08
CA THR A 161 7.77 -10.12 -14.13
C THR A 161 7.23 -10.89 -12.92
N ALA A 162 8.13 -11.54 -12.16
CA ALA A 162 7.75 -12.20 -10.90
C ALA A 162 7.06 -11.19 -9.95
N ALA A 163 7.63 -9.99 -9.80
CA ALA A 163 7.07 -8.95 -8.93
C ALA A 163 5.66 -8.50 -9.38
N ALA A 164 5.41 -8.35 -10.69
CA ALA A 164 4.08 -8.01 -11.20
C ALA A 164 3.07 -9.14 -10.96
N ARG A 165 3.48 -10.40 -11.10
CA ARG A 165 2.63 -11.56 -10.79
C ARG A 165 2.31 -11.65 -9.29
N ASP A 166 3.28 -11.36 -8.42
CA ASP A 166 3.05 -11.31 -6.96
C ASP A 166 2.11 -10.17 -6.57
N TRP A 167 2.24 -9.00 -7.23
CA TRP A 167 1.30 -7.89 -7.07
C TRP A 167 -0.12 -8.32 -7.48
N ALA A 168 -0.29 -8.91 -8.66
CA ALA A 168 -1.59 -9.39 -9.13
C ALA A 168 -2.16 -10.48 -8.21
N LEU A 169 -1.34 -11.44 -7.77
CA LEU A 169 -1.74 -12.49 -6.82
C LEU A 169 -2.28 -11.87 -5.51
N ARG A 170 -1.54 -10.95 -4.91
CA ARG A 170 -1.99 -10.27 -3.68
C ARG A 170 -3.27 -9.47 -3.91
N SER A 171 -3.42 -8.80 -5.07
CA SER A 171 -4.62 -8.08 -5.44
C SER A 171 -5.85 -9.01 -5.55
N VAL A 172 -5.75 -10.13 -6.27
CA VAL A 172 -6.90 -11.07 -6.39
C VAL A 172 -7.21 -11.77 -5.07
N LEU A 173 -6.21 -12.04 -4.24
CA LEU A 173 -6.40 -12.58 -2.89
C LEU A 173 -7.04 -11.57 -1.93
N ALA A 174 -6.73 -10.28 -2.05
CA ALA A 174 -7.42 -9.22 -1.34
C ALA A 174 -8.90 -9.15 -1.76
N GLY A 175 -9.21 -9.39 -3.04
CA GLY A 175 -10.55 -9.35 -3.60
C GLY A 175 -11.14 -7.95 -3.66
N THR A 176 -12.44 -7.86 -3.90
CA THR A 176 -13.19 -6.60 -3.99
C THR A 176 -13.88 -6.25 -2.66
N HIS A 177 -14.40 -5.01 -2.56
CA HIS A 177 -15.07 -4.56 -1.35
C HIS A 177 -16.46 -5.18 -1.15
N ASP A 178 -17.12 -5.61 -2.23
CA ASP A 178 -18.53 -6.06 -2.22
C ASP A 178 -18.70 -7.58 -2.20
N ALA A 179 -17.63 -8.36 -2.46
CA ALA A 179 -17.75 -9.79 -2.64
C ALA A 179 -16.99 -10.60 -1.58
N ALA A 180 -17.61 -11.68 -1.13
CA ALA A 180 -16.93 -12.76 -0.43
C ALA A 180 -16.00 -13.49 -1.40
N ARG A 181 -14.95 -14.13 -0.87
CA ARG A 181 -13.94 -14.87 -1.65
C ARG A 181 -13.97 -16.34 -1.23
N ARG A 182 -14.16 -17.23 -2.19
CA ARG A 182 -14.03 -18.67 -1.98
C ARG A 182 -12.67 -19.13 -2.49
N LEU A 183 -11.83 -19.60 -1.59
CA LEU A 183 -10.48 -20.07 -1.89
C LEU A 183 -10.45 -21.60 -1.79
N ALA A 184 -9.99 -22.27 -2.85
CA ALA A 184 -9.60 -23.67 -2.74
C ALA A 184 -8.10 -23.74 -2.42
N LEU A 185 -7.76 -24.49 -1.38
CA LEU A 185 -6.43 -24.64 -0.83
C LEU A 185 -5.97 -26.07 -0.91
N LEU A 186 -4.66 -26.28 -1.07
CA LEU A 186 -3.98 -27.55 -0.84
C LEU A 186 -3.08 -27.44 0.38
N GLU A 187 -3.22 -28.40 1.28
CA GLU A 187 -2.29 -28.68 2.38
C GLU A 187 -1.69 -30.07 2.13
N GLY A 188 -0.48 -30.12 1.56
CA GLY A 188 0.03 -31.38 1.00
C GLY A 188 -0.87 -31.88 -0.12
N ASP A 189 -1.41 -33.10 0.01
CA ASP A 189 -2.34 -33.71 -0.95
C ASP A 189 -3.83 -33.51 -0.57
N ALA A 190 -4.12 -32.90 0.58
CA ALA A 190 -5.49 -32.67 1.04
C ALA A 190 -6.02 -31.33 0.56
N GLY A 191 -7.15 -31.36 -0.15
CA GLY A 191 -7.87 -30.15 -0.59
C GLY A 191 -8.90 -29.69 0.44
N ARG A 192 -9.02 -28.39 0.64
CA ARG A 192 -10.10 -27.76 1.42
C ARG A 192 -10.56 -26.45 0.79
N GLU A 193 -11.80 -26.08 1.06
CA GLU A 193 -12.33 -24.77 0.68
C GLU A 193 -12.45 -23.86 1.91
N VAL A 194 -12.18 -22.58 1.70
CA VAL A 194 -12.35 -21.52 2.69
C VAL A 194 -13.19 -20.41 2.07
N LEU A 195 -14.22 -19.97 2.79
CA LEU A 195 -15.01 -18.79 2.42
C LEU A 195 -14.58 -17.64 3.34
N LEU A 196 -14.01 -16.61 2.74
CA LEU A 196 -13.70 -15.36 3.43
C LEU A 196 -14.80 -14.36 3.10
N PRO A 197 -15.43 -13.70 4.10
CA PRO A 197 -16.53 -12.76 3.86
C PRO A 197 -16.05 -11.56 3.02
N ALA A 198 -17.01 -10.81 2.46
CA ALA A 198 -16.75 -9.44 2.04
C ALA A 198 -16.18 -8.67 3.24
N ALA A 199 -15.24 -7.76 3.00
CA ALA A 199 -14.62 -7.04 4.11
C ALA A 199 -15.69 -6.25 4.87
N ASP A 200 -15.97 -6.67 6.10
CA ASP A 200 -16.58 -5.78 7.07
C ASP A 200 -15.61 -4.65 7.37
N GLN A 201 -16.16 -3.49 7.74
CA GLN A 201 -15.39 -2.30 8.13
C GLN A 201 -14.23 -2.70 9.05
N PRO A 202 -13.08 -2.02 8.99
CA PRO A 202 -11.95 -2.33 9.84
C PRO A 202 -12.41 -2.42 11.30
N THR A 203 -12.20 -3.56 11.93
CA THR A 203 -12.39 -3.75 13.39
C THR A 203 -11.25 -3.08 14.16
N GLY A 204 -10.74 -1.94 13.65
CA GLY A 204 -9.71 -1.17 14.28
C GLY A 204 -10.18 -0.65 15.65
N SER A 205 -9.29 -0.62 16.62
CA SER A 205 -9.51 0.08 17.88
C SER A 205 -9.69 1.57 17.59
N ASP A 206 -10.72 2.22 18.16
CA ASP A 206 -10.87 3.68 18.09
C ASP A 206 -9.71 4.42 18.76
N ALA A 207 -8.93 3.74 19.60
CA ALA A 207 -7.75 4.30 20.24
C ALA A 207 -6.54 4.27 19.28
N PRO A 208 -5.76 5.35 19.16
CA PRO A 208 -4.64 5.42 18.22
C PRO A 208 -3.54 4.41 18.53
N LEU A 209 -3.45 3.95 19.77
CA LEU A 209 -2.51 2.92 20.21
C LEU A 209 -3.03 2.18 21.44
N THR A 210 -2.43 1.01 21.71
CA THR A 210 -2.57 0.31 22.97
C THR A 210 -1.24 0.23 23.69
N ALA A 211 -1.25 0.35 25.02
CA ALA A 211 -0.05 0.30 25.84
C ALA A 211 -0.26 -0.55 27.10
N SER A 212 0.72 -1.37 27.46
CA SER A 212 0.67 -2.24 28.62
C SER A 212 2.05 -2.69 29.08
N LEU A 213 2.12 -3.38 30.20
CA LEU A 213 3.25 -4.23 30.56
C LEU A 213 2.99 -5.64 30.04
N ILE A 214 3.77 -6.10 29.05
CA ILE A 214 3.62 -7.46 28.51
C ILE A 214 4.25 -8.51 29.43
N ARG A 215 5.25 -8.09 30.23
CA ARG A 215 5.89 -8.83 31.32
C ARG A 215 6.38 -7.84 32.36
N PRO A 216 6.71 -8.28 33.61
CA PRO A 216 7.31 -7.40 34.60
C PRO A 216 8.55 -6.66 34.06
N GLY A 217 8.48 -5.35 34.04
CA GLY A 217 9.54 -4.46 33.56
C GLY A 217 9.72 -4.39 32.03
N ILE A 218 8.83 -4.97 31.23
CA ILE A 218 8.83 -4.85 29.76
C ILE A 218 7.56 -4.11 29.33
N GLY A 219 7.75 -2.90 28.79
CA GLY A 219 6.68 -2.13 28.18
C GLY A 219 6.33 -2.63 26.79
N TYR A 220 5.09 -2.39 26.38
CA TYR A 220 4.57 -2.71 25.06
C TYR A 220 3.68 -1.57 24.60
N ILE A 221 3.92 -1.06 23.39
CA ILE A 221 3.09 -0.06 22.72
C ILE A 221 2.81 -0.59 21.30
N ARG A 222 1.54 -0.78 20.96
CA ARG A 222 1.10 -1.10 19.58
C ARG A 222 0.43 0.12 18.98
N ILE A 223 0.86 0.51 17.80
CA ILE A 223 0.21 1.53 16.98
C ILE A 223 -0.95 0.87 16.21
N ASN A 224 -2.16 1.44 16.28
CA ASN A 224 -3.37 0.90 15.70
C ASN A 224 -3.73 1.66 14.41
N ASP A 225 -2.92 1.52 13.37
CA ASP A 225 -3.08 2.16 12.04
C ASP A 225 -3.29 3.69 12.09
N SER A 226 -2.64 4.37 13.04
CA SER A 226 -2.89 5.76 13.38
C SER A 226 -1.73 6.71 13.04
N LEU A 227 -0.72 6.28 12.26
CA LEU A 227 0.42 7.12 11.92
C LEU A 227 0.06 8.33 11.02
N GLY A 228 -1.17 8.37 10.49
CA GLY A 228 -1.73 9.51 9.77
C GLY A 228 -2.40 10.55 10.65
N ASP A 229 -2.62 10.25 11.94
CA ASP A 229 -3.28 11.13 12.89
C ASP A 229 -2.27 11.78 13.84
N ASP A 230 -2.19 13.11 13.86
CA ASP A 230 -1.30 13.87 14.72
C ASP A 230 -1.58 13.64 16.22
N ALA A 231 -2.81 13.26 16.59
CA ALA A 231 -3.16 12.91 17.97
C ALA A 231 -2.37 11.69 18.48
N THR A 232 -1.88 10.83 17.60
CA THR A 232 -1.00 9.70 17.94
C THR A 232 0.26 10.13 18.66
N VAL A 233 0.80 11.31 18.38
CA VAL A 233 2.00 11.85 19.04
C VAL A 233 1.75 12.05 20.54
N ALA A 234 0.63 12.69 20.89
CA ALA A 234 0.28 12.93 22.29
C ALA A 234 -0.08 11.63 23.02
N ALA A 235 -0.79 10.71 22.35
CA ALA A 235 -1.11 9.39 22.89
C ALA A 235 0.16 8.57 23.16
N PHE A 236 1.13 8.61 22.24
CA PHE A 236 2.42 7.93 22.40
C PHE A 236 3.22 8.51 23.56
N ASP A 237 3.24 9.82 23.71
CA ASP A 237 3.90 10.49 24.82
C ASP A 237 3.32 10.07 26.18
N ALA A 238 2.00 10.02 26.28
CA ALA A 238 1.31 9.59 27.49
C ALA A 238 1.61 8.12 27.84
N ALA A 239 1.56 7.24 26.83
CA ALA A 239 1.89 5.82 27.00
C ALA A 239 3.35 5.63 27.43
N LEU A 240 4.28 6.31 26.75
CA LEU A 240 5.70 6.22 27.05
C LEU A 240 6.02 6.76 28.44
N ALA A 241 5.32 7.81 28.90
CA ALA A 241 5.48 8.34 30.26
C ALA A 241 5.07 7.33 31.34
N GLN A 242 4.02 6.54 31.11
CA GLN A 242 3.60 5.46 32.01
C GLN A 242 4.61 4.31 32.04
N LEU A 243 5.30 4.08 30.92
CA LEU A 243 6.25 2.97 30.73
C LEU A 243 7.72 3.40 30.93
N ARG A 244 7.98 4.64 31.35
CA ARG A 244 9.34 5.21 31.39
C ARG A 244 10.32 4.45 32.30
N GLU A 245 9.82 3.80 33.36
CA GLU A 245 10.64 3.03 34.32
C GLU A 245 10.83 1.56 33.93
N THR A 246 10.29 1.15 32.77
CA THR A 246 10.52 -0.20 32.25
C THR A 246 11.99 -0.40 31.86
N ARG A 247 12.49 -1.63 31.98
CA ARG A 247 13.88 -1.95 31.60
C ARG A 247 14.08 -2.17 30.12
N ALA A 248 12.99 -2.38 29.37
CA ALA A 248 12.94 -2.49 27.92
C ALA A 248 11.53 -2.20 27.39
N LEU A 249 11.44 -1.90 26.09
CA LEU A 249 10.19 -1.58 25.40
C LEU A 249 10.07 -2.41 24.11
N ILE A 250 8.86 -2.84 23.82
CA ILE A 250 8.46 -3.35 22.51
C ILE A 250 7.55 -2.29 21.87
N VAL A 251 7.90 -1.83 20.68
CA VAL A 251 7.04 -1.00 19.83
C VAL A 251 6.54 -1.88 18.68
N ASP A 252 5.24 -2.08 18.58
CA ASP A 252 4.63 -2.96 17.59
C ASP A 252 4.02 -2.13 16.46
N LEU A 253 4.55 -2.28 15.25
CA LEU A 253 4.13 -1.62 14.01
C LEU A 253 3.39 -2.55 13.06
N ARG A 254 3.07 -3.78 13.46
CA ARG A 254 2.41 -4.79 12.62
C ARG A 254 0.96 -4.44 12.25
N ASP A 255 0.42 -3.36 12.77
CA ASP A 255 -0.91 -2.86 12.42
C ASP A 255 -0.83 -1.39 11.99
N THR A 256 0.03 -1.13 11.00
CA THR A 256 0.21 0.19 10.39
C THR A 256 0.12 0.12 8.85
N PRO A 257 -0.85 -0.64 8.28
CA PRO A 257 -0.88 -0.91 6.84
C PRO A 257 -1.19 0.33 6.00
N SER A 258 -1.90 1.32 6.55
CA SER A 258 -2.24 2.56 5.84
C SER A 258 -1.10 3.58 5.86
N GLY A 259 -0.05 3.35 6.67
CA GLY A 259 1.05 4.28 6.81
C GLY A 259 0.66 5.56 7.54
N GLY A 260 1.15 6.71 7.05
CA GLY A 260 0.89 8.00 7.69
C GLY A 260 1.83 9.11 7.24
N ASN A 261 2.12 10.06 8.13
CA ASN A 261 2.96 11.21 7.84
C ASN A 261 4.26 11.23 8.65
N SER A 262 5.28 11.90 8.09
CA SER A 262 6.60 11.98 8.71
C SER A 262 6.63 12.83 9.99
N SER A 263 5.67 13.72 10.22
CA SER A 263 5.58 14.49 11.46
C SER A 263 5.27 13.59 12.64
N VAL A 264 4.34 12.65 12.51
CA VAL A 264 4.03 11.65 13.54
C VAL A 264 5.23 10.73 13.76
N ALA A 265 5.86 10.23 12.69
CA ALA A 265 7.04 9.38 12.82
C ALA A 265 8.20 10.07 13.54
N ARG A 266 8.54 11.32 13.17
CA ARG A 266 9.55 12.13 13.87
C ARG A 266 9.12 12.45 15.31
N GLY A 267 7.81 12.65 15.50
CA GLY A 267 7.23 12.81 16.82
C GLY A 267 7.51 11.62 17.74
N ILE A 268 7.38 10.41 17.24
CA ILE A 268 7.68 9.17 17.98
C ILE A 268 9.20 9.00 18.15
N LEU A 269 9.97 9.02 17.05
CA LEU A 269 11.42 8.81 17.06
C LEU A 269 12.16 9.81 17.95
N GLY A 270 11.70 11.07 18.01
CA GLY A 270 12.31 12.11 18.81
C GLY A 270 12.31 11.84 20.33
N ARG A 271 11.55 10.83 20.79
CA ARG A 271 11.56 10.38 22.19
C ARG A 271 12.71 9.42 22.51
N PHE A 272 13.44 8.96 21.49
CA PHE A 272 14.48 7.93 21.61
C PHE A 272 15.89 8.45 21.28
N VAL A 273 16.02 9.60 20.63
CA VAL A 273 17.31 10.19 20.25
C VAL A 273 17.77 11.27 21.23
N ASP A 274 19.09 11.51 21.33
CA ASP A 274 19.69 12.54 22.21
C ASP A 274 20.26 13.73 21.45
N ARG A 275 20.34 13.65 20.14
CA ARG A 275 20.76 14.69 19.21
C ARG A 275 20.02 14.53 17.89
N GLU A 276 20.14 15.51 17.04
CA GLU A 276 19.64 15.42 15.68
C GLU A 276 20.37 14.32 14.90
N LEU A 277 19.63 13.43 14.27
CA LEU A 277 20.13 12.28 13.51
C LEU A 277 19.34 12.13 12.20
N PRO A 278 19.99 11.72 11.09
CA PRO A 278 19.28 11.32 9.89
C PRO A 278 18.58 9.96 10.14
N TYR A 279 17.35 9.84 9.63
CA TYR A 279 16.60 8.61 9.78
C TYR A 279 16.14 8.02 8.42
N GLN A 280 16.06 8.86 7.39
CA GLN A 280 15.63 8.45 6.05
C GLN A 280 16.33 9.31 4.99
N LYS A 281 16.60 8.73 3.81
CA LYS A 281 17.13 9.45 2.64
C LYS A 281 16.08 9.49 1.54
N HIS A 282 15.96 10.62 0.89
CA HIS A 282 15.05 10.90 -0.21
C HIS A 282 15.79 11.13 -1.52
N VAL A 283 15.18 10.75 -2.63
CA VAL A 283 15.64 11.05 -4.00
C VAL A 283 14.42 11.38 -4.86
N LEU A 284 14.53 12.42 -5.69
CA LEU A 284 13.51 12.83 -6.68
C LEU A 284 13.95 12.44 -8.11
N PRO A 285 13.54 11.27 -8.62
CA PRO A 285 13.95 10.84 -9.96
C PRO A 285 13.35 11.69 -11.10
N ALA A 286 12.18 12.29 -10.90
CA ALA A 286 11.56 13.16 -11.90
C ALA A 286 12.45 14.36 -12.22
N GLU A 287 13.01 15.02 -11.20
CA GLU A 287 13.92 16.15 -11.38
C GLU A 287 15.22 15.74 -12.10
N GLU A 288 15.75 14.55 -11.74
CA GLU A 288 16.94 14.01 -12.41
C GLU A 288 16.67 13.68 -13.89
N ARG A 289 15.47 13.16 -14.23
CA ARG A 289 15.07 12.91 -15.63
C ARG A 289 14.94 14.21 -16.43
N GLU A 290 14.40 15.25 -15.81
CA GLU A 290 14.16 16.55 -16.46
C GLU A 290 15.45 17.35 -16.65
N THR A 291 16.31 17.40 -15.62
CA THR A 291 17.45 18.33 -15.56
C THR A 291 18.81 17.67 -15.78
N GLY A 292 18.88 16.34 -15.68
CA GLY A 292 20.14 15.59 -15.61
C GLY A 292 20.87 15.74 -14.25
N ILE A 293 20.26 16.42 -13.28
CA ILE A 293 20.86 16.70 -11.98
C ILE A 293 20.08 15.96 -10.88
N ARG A 294 20.78 15.09 -10.15
CA ARG A 294 20.18 14.31 -9.06
C ARG A 294 19.91 15.18 -7.85
N ARG A 295 18.67 15.17 -7.38
CA ARG A 295 18.28 15.75 -6.10
C ARG A 295 18.08 14.68 -5.05
N SER A 296 18.79 14.82 -3.93
CA SER A 296 18.63 13.94 -2.77
C SER A 296 18.90 14.69 -1.48
N TRP A 297 18.24 14.27 -0.38
CA TRP A 297 18.46 14.83 0.95
C TRP A 297 18.26 13.77 2.03
N LEU A 298 18.69 14.10 3.25
CA LEU A 298 18.44 13.32 4.44
C LEU A 298 17.32 13.99 5.25
N GLU A 299 16.31 13.24 5.63
CA GLU A 299 15.33 13.71 6.60
C GLU A 299 15.85 13.42 8.00
N LEU A 300 15.74 14.44 8.89
CA LEU A 300 16.33 14.44 10.22
C LEU A 300 15.24 14.29 11.27
N VAL A 301 15.58 13.63 12.38
CA VAL A 301 14.80 13.62 13.60
C VAL A 301 15.58 14.32 14.71
N SER A 302 14.93 15.22 15.45
CA SER A 302 15.48 15.95 16.61
C SER A 302 14.91 15.41 17.91
N PRO A 303 15.67 15.48 19.02
CA PRO A 303 15.17 15.14 20.36
C PRO A 303 13.97 16.00 20.71
N ARG A 304 12.99 15.39 21.38
CA ARG A 304 11.82 16.12 21.87
C ARG A 304 11.24 15.53 23.15
N GLY A 305 10.41 16.34 23.83
CA GLY A 305 9.69 15.93 25.03
C GLY A 305 10.51 16.07 26.31
N ALA A 306 9.89 15.76 27.45
CA ALA A 306 10.45 16.01 28.79
C ALA A 306 11.55 15.01 29.18
N PHE A 307 11.65 13.87 28.51
CA PHE A 307 12.68 12.84 28.76
C PHE A 307 12.92 12.02 27.50
N ARG A 308 14.08 11.40 27.39
CA ARG A 308 14.42 10.40 26.39
C ARG A 308 14.24 8.99 26.98
N TYR A 309 13.62 8.09 26.24
CA TYR A 309 13.63 6.68 26.59
C TYR A 309 14.93 6.04 26.08
N ALA A 310 15.85 5.73 26.99
CA ALA A 310 17.21 5.27 26.67
C ALA A 310 17.43 3.76 26.95
N ARG A 311 16.36 3.02 27.24
CA ARG A 311 16.44 1.57 27.46
C ARG A 311 16.33 0.82 26.13
N PRO A 312 16.73 -0.49 26.06
CA PRO A 312 16.61 -1.28 24.86
C PRO A 312 15.18 -1.30 24.29
N VAL A 313 15.06 -1.17 22.97
CA VAL A 313 13.78 -1.20 22.25
C VAL A 313 13.86 -2.30 21.17
N ALA A 314 12.83 -3.14 21.11
CA ALA A 314 12.55 -4.01 19.98
C ALA A 314 11.34 -3.45 19.20
N VAL A 315 11.44 -3.40 17.87
CA VAL A 315 10.37 -2.91 17.00
C VAL A 315 9.85 -4.07 16.17
N LEU A 316 8.58 -4.42 16.33
CA LEU A 316 7.95 -5.51 15.61
C LEU A 316 7.43 -5.00 14.26
N VAL A 317 7.73 -5.74 13.20
CA VAL A 317 7.29 -5.43 11.83
C VAL A 317 6.90 -6.71 11.09
N ASP A 318 5.95 -6.58 10.17
CA ASP A 318 5.51 -7.64 9.28
C ASP A 318 5.00 -7.05 7.94
N HIS A 319 4.38 -7.87 7.09
CA HIS A 319 3.83 -7.44 5.81
C HIS A 319 2.67 -6.42 5.92
N TRP A 320 2.13 -6.16 7.10
CA TRP A 320 1.15 -5.08 7.36
C TRP A 320 1.79 -3.84 8.01
N THR A 321 3.11 -3.78 8.04
CA THR A 321 3.86 -2.54 8.30
C THR A 321 4.06 -1.85 6.97
N GLY A 322 3.26 -0.80 6.67
CA GLY A 322 3.22 -0.15 5.35
C GLY A 322 3.62 1.33 5.38
N SER A 323 4.12 1.83 4.26
CA SER A 323 4.39 3.25 3.99
C SER A 323 5.17 3.95 5.11
N MET A 324 4.57 4.89 5.86
CA MET A 324 5.25 5.55 6.98
C MET A 324 5.53 4.61 8.15
N GLY A 325 4.82 3.48 8.27
CA GLY A 325 5.19 2.40 9.19
C GLY A 325 6.57 1.84 8.87
N GLU A 326 6.88 1.63 7.57
CA GLU A 326 8.21 1.24 7.10
C GLU A 326 9.24 2.35 7.35
N GLY A 327 8.86 3.63 7.12
CA GLY A 327 9.72 4.78 7.40
C GLY A 327 10.06 4.91 8.88
N LEU A 328 9.08 4.72 9.76
CA LEU A 328 9.31 4.70 11.21
C LEU A 328 10.20 3.53 11.63
N ALA A 329 9.98 2.33 11.06
CA ALA A 329 10.79 1.15 11.33
C ALA A 329 12.26 1.38 10.96
N ILE A 330 12.56 1.78 9.70
CA ILE A 330 13.94 2.07 9.30
C ILE A 330 14.55 3.22 10.10
N GLY A 331 13.73 4.16 10.57
CA GLY A 331 14.15 5.25 11.43
C GLY A 331 14.66 4.77 12.80
N PHE A 332 14.03 3.78 13.41
CA PHE A 332 14.54 3.15 14.63
C PHE A 332 15.88 2.46 14.40
N ASP A 333 16.05 1.78 13.27
CA ASP A 333 17.33 1.12 12.93
C ASP A 333 18.43 2.15 12.63
N ALA A 334 18.13 3.14 11.77
CA ALA A 334 19.07 4.18 11.34
C ALA A 334 19.63 5.01 12.49
N THR A 335 18.77 5.34 13.46
CA THR A 335 19.17 6.10 14.66
C THR A 335 19.80 5.25 15.75
N GLY A 336 19.78 3.94 15.61
CA GLY A 336 20.22 3.00 16.65
C GLY A 336 19.29 2.97 17.87
N ALA A 337 18.07 3.55 17.75
CA ALA A 337 17.11 3.65 18.84
C ALA A 337 16.37 2.34 19.12
N GLY A 338 16.31 1.43 18.15
CA GLY A 338 15.63 0.14 18.29
C GLY A 338 16.17 -0.90 17.34
N ILE A 339 15.92 -2.17 17.63
CA ILE A 339 16.24 -3.30 16.74
C ILE A 339 14.96 -3.85 16.14
N LEU A 340 14.92 -4.01 14.81
CA LEU A 340 13.79 -4.56 14.10
C LEU A 340 13.75 -6.08 14.24
N VAL A 341 12.55 -6.59 14.56
CA VAL A 341 12.25 -8.01 14.76
C VAL A 341 11.01 -8.34 13.93
N GLY A 342 11.11 -9.25 12.98
CA GLY A 342 9.93 -9.59 12.17
C GLY A 342 10.20 -10.28 10.85
N THR A 343 9.20 -10.22 9.99
CA THR A 343 9.24 -10.59 8.58
C THR A 343 9.57 -9.36 7.71
N PRO A 344 9.73 -9.47 6.39
CA PRO A 344 9.76 -8.30 5.51
C PRO A 344 8.49 -7.45 5.71
N MET A 345 8.63 -6.14 5.52
CA MET A 345 7.51 -5.21 5.57
C MET A 345 6.70 -5.23 4.26
N ALA A 346 5.69 -4.39 4.13
CA ALA A 346 4.82 -4.34 2.95
C ALA A 346 5.57 -4.13 1.62
N GLY A 347 6.72 -3.46 1.67
CA GLY A 347 7.52 -3.15 0.48
C GLY A 347 6.87 -2.07 -0.40
N LEU A 348 6.15 -1.13 0.21
CA LEU A 348 5.50 -0.05 -0.52
C LEU A 348 6.54 0.92 -1.07
N GLN A 349 6.48 1.17 -2.38
CA GLN A 349 7.48 1.99 -3.07
C GLN A 349 7.31 3.48 -2.72
N GLY A 350 8.35 4.10 -2.25
CA GLY A 350 8.55 5.54 -2.13
C GLY A 350 7.58 6.31 -1.24
N ALA A 351 7.62 7.65 -1.36
CA ALA A 351 6.61 8.56 -0.83
C ALA A 351 5.66 9.00 -1.94
N THR A 352 4.39 9.19 -1.60
CA THR A 352 3.36 9.55 -2.57
C THR A 352 3.05 11.03 -2.56
N GLU A 353 2.85 11.60 -3.75
CA GLU A 353 2.18 12.87 -3.96
C GLU A 353 0.77 12.66 -4.48
N HIS A 354 -0.05 13.70 -4.37
CA HIS A 354 -1.45 13.68 -4.74
C HIS A 354 -1.73 14.62 -5.90
N LEU A 355 -2.35 14.09 -6.96
CA LEU A 355 -2.98 14.87 -8.02
C LEU A 355 -4.49 14.80 -7.87
N GLN A 356 -5.18 15.95 -7.89
CA GLN A 356 -6.63 16.02 -8.01
C GLN A 356 -7.02 16.42 -9.44
N LEU A 357 -7.80 15.60 -10.12
CA LEU A 357 -8.27 15.84 -11.48
C LEU A 357 -9.33 16.94 -11.49
N ALA A 358 -9.18 17.90 -12.41
CA ALA A 358 -9.90 19.15 -12.36
C ALA A 358 -11.40 19.02 -12.64
N ASN A 359 -11.81 18.10 -13.53
CA ASN A 359 -13.21 17.97 -13.95
C ASN A 359 -14.00 17.00 -13.05
N THR A 360 -13.39 15.86 -12.69
CA THR A 360 -14.06 14.80 -11.94
C THR A 360 -13.82 14.86 -10.44
N GLY A 361 -12.78 15.57 -9.99
CA GLY A 361 -12.36 15.62 -8.60
C GLY A 361 -11.76 14.29 -8.10
N ILE A 362 -11.46 13.33 -9.00
CA ILE A 362 -10.82 12.09 -8.62
C ILE A 362 -9.35 12.40 -8.31
N GLY A 363 -8.86 11.91 -7.17
CA GLY A 363 -7.46 12.02 -6.78
C GLY A 363 -6.66 10.78 -7.14
N ILE A 364 -5.40 10.98 -7.47
CA ILE A 364 -4.41 9.93 -7.72
C ILE A 364 -3.27 10.13 -6.72
N ASN A 365 -2.96 9.11 -5.93
CA ASN A 365 -1.76 9.05 -5.12
C ASN A 365 -0.71 8.26 -5.88
N LEU A 366 0.48 8.82 -6.04
CA LEU A 366 1.55 8.26 -6.89
C LEU A 366 2.89 8.34 -6.19
N PRO A 367 3.69 7.26 -6.12
CA PRO A 367 5.07 7.32 -5.66
C PRO A 367 5.94 8.23 -6.56
N THR A 368 6.31 9.39 -6.05
CA THR A 368 7.12 10.39 -6.77
C THR A 368 8.54 10.51 -6.22
N GLU A 369 8.76 10.08 -4.99
CA GLU A 369 10.06 10.03 -4.34
C GLU A 369 10.51 8.60 -4.10
N ARG A 370 11.81 8.34 -4.20
CA ARG A 370 12.43 7.11 -3.69
C ARG A 370 12.93 7.33 -2.28
N LEU A 371 12.63 6.38 -1.43
CA LEU A 371 13.03 6.39 -0.03
C LEU A 371 14.05 5.29 0.25
N TYR A 372 15.03 5.63 1.09
CA TYR A 372 16.11 4.73 1.45
C TYR A 372 16.37 4.81 2.95
N HIS A 373 16.80 3.72 3.54
CA HIS A 373 17.55 3.76 4.78
C HIS A 373 18.82 4.60 4.59
N VAL A 374 19.35 5.17 5.65
CA VAL A 374 20.53 6.07 5.58
C VAL A 374 21.79 5.41 5.05
N ASP A 375 21.88 4.09 5.10
CA ASP A 375 22.98 3.30 4.51
C ASP A 375 22.88 3.11 2.99
N GLY A 376 21.75 3.55 2.38
CA GLY A 376 21.49 3.43 0.95
C GLY A 376 20.60 2.26 0.55
N THR A 377 20.18 1.40 1.49
CA THR A 377 19.24 0.31 1.23
C THR A 377 17.87 0.91 0.84
N PRO A 378 17.25 0.52 -0.31
CA PRO A 378 15.90 0.94 -0.63
C PRO A 378 14.93 0.54 0.50
N ARG A 379 14.01 1.45 0.89
CA ARG A 379 13.07 1.20 1.99
C ARG A 379 12.23 -0.05 1.75
N GLU A 380 11.72 -0.19 0.53
CA GLU A 380 10.90 -1.31 0.10
C GLU A 380 11.62 -2.67 0.10
N ALA A 381 12.96 -2.66 0.13
CA ALA A 381 13.80 -3.86 0.18
C ALA A 381 14.45 -4.07 1.56
N PHE A 382 14.12 -3.23 2.55
CA PHE A 382 14.70 -3.34 3.87
C PHE A 382 14.17 -4.57 4.63
N VAL A 383 15.08 -5.34 5.24
CA VAL A 383 14.73 -6.57 5.95
C VAL A 383 15.17 -6.47 7.41
N PRO A 384 14.32 -6.86 8.37
CA PRO A 384 14.66 -6.87 9.79
C PRO A 384 15.92 -7.68 10.09
N ARG A 385 16.75 -7.20 11.01
CA ARG A 385 17.97 -7.92 11.45
C ARG A 385 17.66 -9.20 12.22
N VAL A 386 16.56 -9.20 12.98
CA VAL A 386 16.08 -10.39 13.69
C VAL A 386 14.87 -10.92 12.92
N ARG A 387 15.11 -11.93 12.10
CA ARG A 387 14.04 -12.56 11.31
C ARG A 387 13.22 -13.50 12.14
N VAL A 388 11.90 -13.45 11.96
CA VAL A 388 10.93 -14.35 12.57
C VAL A 388 10.47 -15.36 11.53
N ASP A 389 10.55 -16.64 11.88
CA ASP A 389 9.94 -17.71 11.10
C ASP A 389 8.50 -17.92 11.56
N VAL A 390 7.57 -17.63 10.68
CA VAL A 390 6.12 -17.77 10.93
C VAL A 390 5.57 -19.12 10.46
N SER A 391 6.37 -19.93 9.73
CA SER A 391 5.91 -21.22 9.17
C SER A 391 5.57 -22.25 10.23
N GLY A 392 6.19 -22.15 11.40
CA GLY A 392 5.99 -23.03 12.56
C GLY A 392 5.17 -22.40 13.69
N ALA A 393 4.41 -21.32 13.42
CA ALA A 393 3.67 -20.61 14.46
C ALA A 393 2.66 -21.53 15.16
N VAL A 394 2.77 -21.62 16.49
CA VAL A 394 1.87 -22.41 17.34
C VAL A 394 0.73 -21.51 17.81
N ALA A 395 -0.51 -21.99 17.70
CA ALA A 395 -1.69 -21.26 18.16
C ALA A 395 -1.52 -20.80 19.62
N GLY A 396 -1.84 -19.52 19.88
CA GLY A 396 -1.72 -18.90 21.21
C GLY A 396 -0.30 -18.45 21.60
N ARG A 397 0.67 -18.57 20.71
CA ARG A 397 2.03 -18.01 20.87
C ARG A 397 2.35 -17.05 19.74
N ASP A 398 2.58 -15.79 20.05
CA ASP A 398 3.08 -14.81 19.10
C ASP A 398 4.60 -14.97 18.92
N PRO A 399 5.08 -15.44 17.74
CA PRO A 399 6.48 -15.68 17.49
C PRO A 399 7.29 -14.38 17.46
N PHE A 400 6.70 -13.25 17.07
CA PHE A 400 7.35 -11.94 17.03
C PHE A 400 7.64 -11.44 18.44
N ILE A 401 6.63 -11.49 19.33
CA ILE A 401 6.80 -11.13 20.74
C ILE A 401 7.83 -12.06 21.40
N ALA A 402 7.79 -13.35 21.13
CA ALA A 402 8.75 -14.30 21.68
C ALA A 402 10.19 -13.96 21.26
N ALA A 403 10.41 -13.66 19.97
CA ALA A 403 11.73 -13.26 19.44
C ALA A 403 12.19 -11.91 20.03
N ALA A 404 11.30 -10.93 20.16
CA ALA A 404 11.59 -9.66 20.79
C ALA A 404 12.01 -9.81 22.26
N LEU A 405 11.26 -10.59 23.04
CA LEU A 405 11.59 -10.88 24.44
C LEU A 405 12.96 -11.57 24.58
N GLN A 406 13.24 -12.55 23.72
CA GLN A 406 14.54 -13.20 23.65
C GLN A 406 15.66 -12.19 23.36
N ARG A 407 15.45 -11.31 22.39
CA ARG A 407 16.43 -10.28 22.00
C ARG A 407 16.68 -9.25 23.10
N LEU A 408 15.65 -8.90 23.88
CA LEU A 408 15.71 -7.99 25.02
C LEU A 408 16.26 -8.65 26.31
N GLY A 409 16.67 -9.92 26.25
CA GLY A 409 17.18 -10.66 27.42
C GLY A 409 16.11 -10.94 28.48
N ALA A 410 14.84 -10.95 28.10
CA ALA A 410 13.72 -11.26 28.97
C ALA A 410 13.37 -12.76 28.83
N LYS A 411 13.84 -13.57 29.79
CA LYS A 411 13.45 -14.99 29.89
C LYS A 411 12.04 -15.17 30.46
#